data_6abeeab8d178ded7f575d24c618e0fde
#
_entry.id   6abeeab8d178ded7f575d24c618e0fde
#
_cell.length_a   1.000
_cell.length_b   1.000
_cell.length_c   1.000
_cell.angle_alpha   90.00
_cell.angle_beta   90.00
_cell.angle_gamma   90.00
#
_symmetry.space_group_name_H-M   'P 1'
#
loop_
_entity.id
_entity.type
_entity.pdbx_description
1 polymer ?
#
loop_
_entity_poly.entity_id
_entity_poly.type
_entity_poly.pdbx_seq_one_letter_code
_entity_poly.pdbx_strand_id
1 'polypeptide(L)'
;MKARIIQEPRCVLLWRFDEKSAGYDALAHAARAYKLKIRCIGDGDLAAKVCDLCQGLPSPAFAPFIKVSDRPAMIVSGLRHDTGELGHFLDLVKAGGAEFPLRGMVTPTSKNWTLLQLLQELNSEHETVAGGKA
;
A
#
# COMPACT_ATOMS: atom_id res chain seq x y z
N MET A 1 15.42 31.09 -8.61
CA MET A 1 15.20 29.65 -8.81
C MET A 1 13.84 29.26 -8.26
N LYS A 2 13.06 28.58 -9.03
CA LYS A 2 11.75 28.20 -8.55
C LYS A 2 11.85 27.02 -7.56
N ALA A 3 10.96 27.02 -6.62
CA ALA A 3 10.88 25.93 -5.66
C ALA A 3 10.54 24.63 -6.38
N ARG A 4 11.23 23.57 -6.01
CA ARG A 4 10.98 22.26 -6.58
C ARG A 4 9.88 21.58 -5.78
N ILE A 5 8.83 21.21 -6.45
CA ILE A 5 7.76 20.44 -5.83
C ILE A 5 8.14 18.98 -5.91
N ILE A 6 8.33 18.37 -4.77
CA ILE A 6 8.63 16.93 -4.71
C ILE A 6 7.30 16.20 -4.60
N GLN A 7 6.97 15.49 -5.67
CA GLN A 7 5.76 14.68 -5.66
C GLN A 7 6.09 13.27 -5.22
N GLU A 8 5.25 12.72 -4.37
CA GLU A 8 5.39 11.32 -4.00
C GLU A 8 5.08 10.45 -5.22
N PRO A 9 5.79 9.32 -5.39
CA PRO A 9 5.50 8.42 -6.50
C PRO A 9 4.05 7.94 -6.44
N ARG A 10 3.42 7.87 -7.61
CA ARG A 10 2.07 7.32 -7.69
C ARG A 10 2.16 5.82 -7.83
N CYS A 11 1.80 5.13 -6.76
CA CYS A 11 1.98 3.69 -6.66
C CYS A 11 0.98 3.08 -5.69
N VAL A 12 0.58 1.85 -5.95
CA VAL A 12 -0.16 1.05 -4.99
C VAL A 12 0.59 -0.27 -4.79
N LEU A 13 0.91 -0.56 -3.53
CA LEU A 13 1.58 -1.80 -3.14
C LEU A 13 0.52 -2.77 -2.63
N LEU A 14 0.54 -3.99 -3.14
CA LEU A 14 -0.43 -5.02 -2.76
C LEU A 14 0.28 -6.17 -2.07
N TRP A 15 -0.10 -6.43 -0.83
CA TRP A 15 0.42 -7.51 -0.01
C TRP A 15 -0.63 -8.60 0.10
N ARG A 16 -0.25 -9.83 -0.20
CA ARG A 16 -1.17 -10.99 -0.19
C ARG A 16 -2.39 -10.78 -1.09
N PHE A 17 -2.19 -10.06 -2.19
CA PHE A 17 -3.24 -9.75 -3.15
C PHE A 17 -2.57 -9.65 -4.53
N ASP A 18 -3.11 -10.34 -5.51
CA ASP A 18 -2.51 -10.37 -6.84
C ASP A 18 -3.60 -10.43 -7.92
N GLU A 19 -3.17 -10.61 -9.18
CA GLU A 19 -4.07 -10.61 -10.33
C GLU A 19 -5.12 -11.72 -10.29
N LYS A 20 -4.92 -12.71 -9.45
CA LYS A 20 -5.89 -13.81 -9.27
C LYS A 20 -6.89 -13.54 -8.16
N SER A 21 -6.70 -12.46 -7.42
CA SER A 21 -7.57 -12.11 -6.31
C SER A 21 -8.86 -11.47 -6.78
N ALA A 22 -9.93 -11.67 -6.03
CA ALA A 22 -11.23 -11.08 -6.37
C ALA A 22 -11.13 -9.55 -6.33
N GLY A 23 -11.61 -8.90 -7.37
CA GLY A 23 -11.61 -7.44 -7.45
C GLY A 23 -10.33 -6.84 -8.03
N TYR A 24 -9.35 -7.67 -8.38
CA TYR A 24 -8.09 -7.14 -8.94
C TYR A 24 -8.33 -6.34 -10.21
N ASP A 25 -9.15 -6.82 -11.11
CA ASP A 25 -9.39 -6.13 -12.39
C ASP A 25 -9.95 -4.72 -12.18
N ALA A 26 -10.90 -4.58 -11.26
CA ALA A 26 -11.47 -3.28 -10.94
C ALA A 26 -10.44 -2.37 -10.28
N LEU A 27 -9.60 -2.93 -9.40
CA LEU A 27 -8.52 -2.18 -8.76
C LEU A 27 -7.52 -1.71 -9.81
N ALA A 28 -7.14 -2.58 -10.73
CA ALA A 28 -6.19 -2.24 -11.79
C ALA A 28 -6.75 -1.14 -12.70
N HIS A 29 -8.05 -1.20 -12.99
CA HIS A 29 -8.70 -0.18 -13.79
C HIS A 29 -8.70 1.17 -13.07
N ALA A 30 -9.03 1.18 -11.79
CA ALA A 30 -9.02 2.39 -10.97
C ALA A 30 -7.60 2.96 -10.84
N ALA A 31 -6.62 2.08 -10.66
CA ALA A 31 -5.22 2.51 -10.57
C ALA A 31 -4.78 3.19 -11.85
N ARG A 32 -5.18 2.63 -13.00
CA ARG A 32 -4.85 3.24 -14.29
C ARG A 32 -5.48 4.61 -14.44
N ALA A 33 -6.71 4.77 -13.97
CA ALA A 33 -7.42 6.04 -14.06
C ALA A 33 -6.69 7.14 -13.27
N TYR A 34 -6.04 6.77 -12.17
CA TYR A 34 -5.28 7.70 -11.34
C TYR A 34 -3.78 7.66 -11.60
N LYS A 35 -3.35 6.95 -12.64
CA LYS A 35 -1.94 6.82 -13.02
C LYS A 35 -1.08 6.22 -11.91
N LEU A 36 -1.65 5.28 -11.18
CA LEU A 36 -0.94 4.54 -10.14
C LEU A 36 -0.29 3.30 -10.74
N LYS A 37 0.96 3.07 -10.40
CA LYS A 37 1.64 1.83 -10.76
C LYS A 37 1.34 0.79 -9.71
N ILE A 38 0.99 -0.41 -10.13
CA ILE A 38 0.70 -1.51 -9.22
C ILE A 38 1.95 -2.34 -9.04
N ARG A 39 2.29 -2.62 -7.78
CA ARG A 39 3.37 -3.53 -7.47
C ARG A 39 2.88 -4.54 -6.42
N CYS A 40 2.91 -5.81 -6.79
CA CYS A 40 2.62 -6.88 -5.85
C CYS A 40 3.90 -7.17 -5.07
N ILE A 41 3.80 -7.15 -3.75
CA ILE A 41 4.94 -7.31 -2.85
C ILE A 41 4.79 -8.57 -2.03
N GLY A 42 5.90 -9.11 -1.59
CA GLY A 42 5.93 -10.35 -0.84
C GLY A 42 7.03 -10.39 0.21
N ASP A 43 7.28 -11.58 0.74
CA ASP A 43 8.25 -11.75 1.82
C ASP A 43 9.64 -11.22 1.46
N GLY A 44 10.02 -11.30 0.20
CA GLY A 44 11.33 -10.79 -0.24
C GLY A 44 11.44 -9.27 -0.21
N ASP A 45 10.33 -8.57 -0.02
CA ASP A 45 10.32 -7.11 -0.01
C ASP A 45 10.29 -6.52 1.40
N LEU A 46 10.23 -7.36 2.44
CA LEU A 46 10.04 -6.90 3.81
C LEU A 46 11.13 -5.96 4.32
N ALA A 47 12.37 -6.17 3.88
CA ALA A 47 13.50 -5.33 4.31
C ALA A 47 13.63 -4.04 3.50
N ALA A 48 12.88 -3.90 2.42
CA ALA A 48 12.94 -2.72 1.56
C ALA A 48 12.22 -1.54 2.22
N LYS A 49 12.70 -0.34 1.93
CA LYS A 49 11.99 0.86 2.37
C LYS A 49 10.76 1.06 1.50
N VAL A 50 9.68 1.52 2.12
CA VAL A 50 8.41 1.73 1.41
C VAL A 50 8.59 2.68 0.23
N CYS A 51 9.35 3.77 0.40
CA CYS A 51 9.58 4.71 -0.69
C CYS A 51 10.33 4.08 -1.86
N ASP A 52 11.27 3.17 -1.59
CA ASP A 52 12.00 2.47 -2.65
C ASP A 52 11.08 1.57 -3.44
N LEU A 53 10.18 0.86 -2.75
CA LEU A 53 9.20 0.01 -3.41
C LEU A 53 8.28 0.83 -4.31
N CYS A 54 7.85 1.99 -3.84
CA CYS A 54 6.99 2.87 -4.61
C CYS A 54 7.68 3.45 -5.84
N GLN A 55 9.00 3.56 -5.81
CA GLN A 55 9.79 4.05 -6.94
C GLN A 55 10.16 2.95 -7.93
N GLY A 56 9.78 1.71 -7.65
CA GLY A 56 10.10 0.60 -8.52
C GLY A 56 11.51 0.06 -8.34
N LEU A 57 12.17 0.43 -7.26
CA LEU A 57 13.53 -0.04 -6.99
C LEU A 57 13.51 -1.49 -6.51
N PRO A 58 14.59 -2.25 -6.79
CA PRO A 58 14.65 -3.63 -6.32
C PRO A 58 14.80 -3.71 -4.81
N SER A 59 14.33 -4.81 -4.24
CA SER A 59 14.46 -5.06 -2.83
C SER A 59 15.84 -5.60 -2.50
N PRO A 60 16.32 -5.43 -1.23
CA PRO A 60 17.57 -6.03 -0.80
C PRO A 60 17.56 -7.54 -0.96
N ALA A 61 18.72 -8.15 -1.17
CA ALA A 61 18.84 -9.60 -1.27
C ALA A 61 18.50 -10.32 0.03
N PHE A 62 18.47 -9.60 1.12
CA PHE A 62 18.19 -10.12 2.45
C PHE A 62 16.71 -10.03 2.76
N ALA A 63 16.12 -11.11 3.27
CA ALA A 63 14.75 -11.13 3.73
C ALA A 63 14.72 -11.54 5.20
N PRO A 64 14.07 -10.77 6.09
CA PRO A 64 14.02 -11.13 7.51
C PRO A 64 13.16 -12.37 7.75
N PHE A 65 13.57 -13.16 8.72
CA PHE A 65 12.85 -14.37 9.14
C PHE A 65 11.78 -14.02 10.16
N ILE A 66 10.84 -13.18 9.76
CA ILE A 66 9.77 -12.74 10.65
C ILE A 66 8.45 -13.07 10.01
N LYS A 67 7.60 -13.74 10.76
CA LYS A 67 6.27 -14.08 10.26
C LYS A 67 5.38 -12.85 10.31
N VAL A 68 4.80 -12.51 9.18
CA VAL A 68 3.87 -11.39 9.06
C VAL A 68 2.48 -11.96 8.77
N SER A 69 1.46 -11.27 9.26
CA SER A 69 0.08 -11.66 9.02
C SER A 69 -0.21 -11.81 7.53
N ASP A 70 -1.04 -12.79 7.17
CA ASP A 70 -1.47 -13.00 5.80
C ASP A 70 -2.66 -12.11 5.39
N ARG A 71 -3.06 -11.17 6.24
CA ARG A 71 -4.13 -10.24 5.89
C ARG A 71 -3.72 -9.43 4.67
N PRO A 72 -4.56 -9.40 3.63
CA PRO A 72 -4.26 -8.57 2.46
C PRO A 72 -4.14 -7.10 2.86
N ALA A 73 -3.16 -6.43 2.28
CA ALA A 73 -2.92 -5.01 2.55
C ALA A 73 -2.80 -4.24 1.25
N MET A 74 -3.35 -3.04 1.25
CA MET A 74 -3.21 -2.10 0.14
C MET A 74 -2.56 -0.83 0.69
N ILE A 75 -1.40 -0.48 0.13
CA ILE A 75 -0.65 0.71 0.54
C ILE A 75 -0.57 1.65 -0.66
N VAL A 76 -1.11 2.85 -0.50
CA VAL A 76 -1.23 3.81 -1.59
C VAL A 76 -0.26 4.97 -1.40
N SER A 77 0.40 5.36 -2.47
CA SER A 77 1.30 6.51 -2.49
C SER A 77 0.91 7.46 -3.61
N GLY A 78 0.99 8.76 -3.34
CA GLY A 78 0.85 9.78 -4.37
C GLY A 78 -0.57 10.29 -4.62
N LEU A 79 -1.56 9.78 -3.92
CA LEU A 79 -2.93 10.30 -4.02
C LEU A 79 -3.21 11.28 -2.88
N ARG A 80 -3.91 12.33 -3.20
CA ARG A 80 -4.26 13.36 -2.22
C ARG A 80 -5.64 13.08 -1.65
N HIS A 81 -5.76 13.17 -0.33
CA HIS A 81 -7.05 13.00 0.32
C HIS A 81 -7.85 14.31 0.36
N ASP A 82 -7.16 15.45 0.33
CA ASP A 82 -7.80 16.76 0.40
C ASP A 82 -8.57 17.12 -0.88
N THR A 83 -8.21 16.50 -2.01
CA THR A 83 -8.92 16.71 -3.28
C THR A 83 -9.96 15.63 -3.56
N GLY A 84 -10.07 14.64 -2.68
CA GLY A 84 -10.99 13.52 -2.87
C GLY A 84 -10.46 12.39 -3.73
N GLU A 85 -9.24 12.52 -4.26
CA GLU A 85 -8.67 11.45 -5.10
C GLU A 85 -8.60 10.12 -4.37
N LEU A 86 -8.06 10.14 -3.16
CA LEU A 86 -7.89 8.91 -2.40
C LEU A 86 -9.24 8.26 -2.08
N GLY A 87 -10.19 9.05 -1.60
CA GLY A 87 -11.52 8.54 -1.28
C GLY A 87 -12.20 7.92 -2.48
N HIS A 88 -12.13 8.60 -3.63
CA HIS A 88 -12.74 8.09 -4.85
C HIS A 88 -12.07 6.79 -5.32
N PHE A 89 -10.73 6.75 -5.26
CA PHE A 89 -10.01 5.52 -5.61
C PHE A 89 -10.43 4.36 -4.71
N LEU A 90 -10.50 4.58 -3.40
CA LEU A 90 -10.91 3.55 -2.45
C LEU A 90 -12.33 3.09 -2.70
N ASP A 91 -13.23 4.01 -3.06
CA ASP A 91 -14.62 3.66 -3.39
C ASP A 91 -14.68 2.77 -4.63
N LEU A 92 -13.87 3.07 -5.65
CA LEU A 92 -13.82 2.25 -6.86
C LEU A 92 -13.30 0.85 -6.57
N VAL A 93 -12.28 0.75 -5.73
CA VAL A 93 -11.72 -0.55 -5.35
C VAL A 93 -12.75 -1.38 -4.59
N LYS A 94 -13.44 -0.76 -3.65
CA LYS A 94 -14.46 -1.43 -2.84
C LYS A 94 -15.65 -1.87 -3.71
N ALA A 95 -16.08 -1.00 -4.62
CA ALA A 95 -17.18 -1.31 -5.52
C ALA A 95 -16.85 -2.50 -6.43
N GLY A 96 -15.58 -2.69 -6.75
CA GLY A 96 -15.13 -3.81 -7.56
C GLY A 96 -15.03 -5.14 -6.82
N GLY A 97 -15.26 -5.16 -5.52
CA GLY A 97 -15.27 -6.38 -4.73
C GLY A 97 -13.95 -6.73 -4.04
N ALA A 98 -12.93 -5.89 -4.17
CA ALA A 98 -11.67 -6.13 -3.47
C ALA A 98 -11.81 -5.70 -2.02
N GLU A 99 -11.33 -6.55 -1.10
CA GLU A 99 -11.38 -6.26 0.32
C GLU A 99 -9.99 -6.28 0.90
N PHE A 100 -9.66 -5.23 1.64
CA PHE A 100 -8.37 -5.12 2.31
C PHE A 100 -8.59 -4.83 3.79
N PRO A 101 -8.36 -5.83 4.65
CA PRO A 101 -8.37 -5.57 6.10
C PRO A 101 -7.35 -4.53 6.50
N LEU A 102 -6.22 -4.49 5.79
CA LEU A 102 -5.16 -3.52 6.06
C LEU A 102 -5.11 -2.51 4.92
N ARG A 103 -5.20 -1.24 5.26
CA ARG A 103 -5.10 -0.15 4.28
C ARG A 103 -4.23 0.94 4.86
N GLY A 104 -3.32 1.44 4.05
CA GLY A 104 -2.42 2.50 4.49
C GLY A 104 -2.05 3.42 3.37
N MET A 105 -1.58 4.60 3.75
CA MET A 105 -1.00 5.57 2.84
C MET A 105 0.46 5.77 3.19
N VAL A 106 1.26 6.01 2.16
CA VAL A 106 2.63 6.42 2.39
C VAL A 106 2.62 7.89 2.82
N THR A 107 3.19 8.17 3.97
CA THR A 107 3.25 9.52 4.53
C THR A 107 4.72 9.96 4.61
N PRO A 108 4.98 11.26 4.86
CA PRO A 108 6.36 11.69 5.10
C PRO A 108 7.06 10.95 6.24
N THR A 109 6.28 10.45 7.19
CA THR A 109 6.82 9.65 8.29
C THR A 109 7.10 8.22 7.86
N SER A 110 6.13 7.56 7.22
CA SER A 110 6.24 6.13 6.91
C SER A 110 7.03 5.80 5.66
N LYS A 111 7.28 6.77 4.79
CA LYS A 111 8.00 6.49 3.54
C LYS A 111 9.38 5.90 3.74
N ASN A 112 10.01 6.20 4.87
CA ASN A 112 11.35 5.70 5.19
C ASN A 112 11.32 4.44 6.05
N TRP A 113 10.14 3.96 6.41
CA TRP A 113 10.00 2.70 7.14
C TRP A 113 10.24 1.53 6.18
N THR A 114 10.68 0.40 6.74
CA THR A 114 10.68 -0.82 5.96
C THR A 114 9.24 -1.29 5.77
N LEU A 115 9.03 -2.10 4.73
CA LEU A 115 7.71 -2.69 4.51
C LEU A 115 7.26 -3.49 5.72
N LEU A 116 8.18 -4.24 6.33
CA LEU A 116 7.87 -5.01 7.55
C LEU A 116 7.32 -4.11 8.65
N GLN A 117 7.99 -2.98 8.90
CA GLN A 117 7.57 -2.04 9.94
C GLN A 117 6.17 -1.49 9.66
N LEU A 118 5.90 -1.12 8.42
CA LEU A 118 4.59 -0.60 8.04
C LEU A 118 3.50 -1.65 8.19
N LEU A 119 3.75 -2.87 7.74
CA LEU A 119 2.78 -3.96 7.87
C LEU A 119 2.49 -4.29 9.34
N GLN A 120 3.53 -4.28 10.18
CA GLN A 120 3.33 -4.53 11.61
C GLN A 120 2.46 -3.44 12.24
N GLU A 121 2.67 -2.19 11.84
CA GLU A 121 1.86 -1.07 12.34
C GLU A 121 0.41 -1.21 11.90
N LEU A 122 0.18 -1.52 10.63
CA LEU A 122 -1.17 -1.71 10.11
C LEU A 122 -1.89 -2.87 10.79
N ASN A 123 -1.18 -3.97 11.03
CA ASN A 123 -1.75 -5.11 11.76
C ASN A 123 -2.09 -4.74 13.19
N SER A 124 -1.21 -4.00 13.86
CA SER A 124 -1.43 -3.56 15.23
C SER A 124 -2.67 -2.67 15.33
N GLU A 125 -2.82 -1.72 14.40
CA GLU A 125 -4.00 -0.86 14.36
C GLU A 125 -5.27 -1.66 14.12
N HIS A 126 -5.22 -2.61 13.19
CA HIS A 126 -6.38 -3.45 12.87
C HIS A 126 -6.81 -4.27 14.09
N GLU A 127 -5.86 -4.89 14.78
CA GLU A 127 -6.15 -5.71 15.94
C GLU A 127 -6.68 -4.86 17.10
N THR A 128 -6.16 -3.67 17.28
CA THR A 128 -6.64 -2.75 18.30
C THR A 128 -8.09 -2.36 18.05
N VAL A 129 -8.43 -2.01 16.80
CA VAL A 129 -9.80 -1.66 16.45
C VAL A 129 -10.73 -2.85 16.62
N ALA A 130 -10.32 -4.03 16.15
CA ALA A 130 -11.14 -5.24 16.29
C ALA A 130 -11.34 -5.63 17.75
N GLY A 131 -10.27 -5.54 18.56
CA GLY A 131 -10.36 -5.84 19.98
C GLY A 131 -11.17 -4.81 20.74
N GLY A 132 -11.13 -3.56 20.33
CA GLY A 132 -11.86 -2.49 21.00
C GLY A 132 -13.36 -2.57 20.85
N LYS A 133 -13.85 -3.45 20.00
CA LYS A 133 -15.29 -3.65 19.81
C LYS A 133 -15.88 -4.68 20.74
N ALA A 134 -15.05 -5.32 21.50
CA ALA A 134 -15.49 -6.38 22.40
C ALA A 134 -16.51 -5.88 23.41
#